data_b5fbd40c41ec995320666be607b09376
#
_entry.id   b5fbd40c41ec995320666be607b09376
#
_cell.length_a   1.000
_cell.length_b   1.000
_cell.length_c   1.000
_cell.angle_alpha   90.00
_cell.angle_beta   90.00
_cell.angle_gamma   90.00
#
_symmetry.space_group_name_H-M   'P 1'
#
loop_
_entity.id
_entity.type
_entity.pdbx_description
1 polymer ?
#
loop_
_entity_poly.entity_id
_entity_poly.type
_entity_poly.pdbx_seq_one_letter_code
_entity_poly.pdbx_strand_id
1 'polypeptide(L)'
;MLRKVFILSLVVLASALALVSCSKKDGAEESAVKYLTIKGSDTMVHLASEWAEAYMTKHADVDISVTGGGSGTGIAALLNGTTDICIASRKIKEKETKMAADKGIMAKELATARDGLAVVVNPANPANELTIEQIGKIYTGAYTSWSEVGGPDEPIVVLSRESSSGTYVFFQKRVMNKDDYSPDAMLMPSTAAIIQSVSQDTWAIGYVGLGYAAQAADKVKMLNVKDGVDAPAVSPSVATVQDGSYSVARPLHFYTNGEPAGVTKDFISFVLSAEGQEIVLESGYVPVQ
;
A
#
# COMPACT_ATOMS: atom_id res chain seq x y z
N MET A 1 65.64 52.28 -35.47
CA MET A 1 66.49 52.95 -34.44
C MET A 1 65.90 52.60 -33.06
N LEU A 2 66.78 52.21 -32.15
CA LEU A 2 66.65 51.96 -30.69
C LEU A 2 65.69 50.88 -30.27
N ARG A 3 66.08 49.69 -30.06
CA ARG A 3 67.10 49.03 -29.19
C ARG A 3 67.23 49.62 -27.79
N LYS A 4 67.00 48.70 -26.88
CA LYS A 4 67.55 48.56 -25.52
C LYS A 4 66.69 48.97 -24.37
N VAL A 5 66.72 48.02 -23.45
CA VAL A 5 66.64 48.07 -21.99
C VAL A 5 65.25 47.84 -21.39
N PHE A 6 65.04 46.61 -20.94
CA PHE A 6 64.65 46.35 -19.54
C PHE A 6 64.78 44.87 -19.22
N ILE A 7 65.98 44.48 -18.91
CA ILE A 7 66.32 43.33 -18.12
C ILE A 7 66.72 43.94 -16.77
N LEU A 8 65.87 43.94 -15.80
CA LEU A 8 66.24 44.03 -14.35
C LEU A 8 64.98 44.30 -13.50
N SER A 9 64.10 43.38 -13.34
CA SER A 9 63.05 43.40 -12.26
C SER A 9 62.51 42.03 -11.99
N LEU A 10 63.31 40.99 -12.03
CA LEU A 10 62.95 39.61 -11.90
C LEU A 10 63.61 38.91 -10.72
N VAL A 11 63.81 39.55 -9.59
CA VAL A 11 64.49 38.90 -8.44
C VAL A 11 63.83 39.18 -7.04
N VAL A 12 62.79 39.94 -6.90
CA VAL A 12 62.31 40.29 -5.54
C VAL A 12 60.83 39.79 -5.26
N LEU A 13 60.32 38.84 -5.99
CA LEU A 13 58.97 38.31 -5.67
C LEU A 13 58.98 36.81 -5.44
N ALA A 14 59.99 36.24 -4.81
CA ALA A 14 60.13 34.82 -4.54
C ALA A 14 60.18 34.48 -3.02
N SER A 15 59.57 35.26 -2.15
CA SER A 15 59.67 34.99 -0.69
C SER A 15 58.35 35.16 0.09
N ALA A 16 57.21 35.04 -0.54
CA ALA A 16 55.91 35.07 0.17
C ALA A 16 55.03 33.84 -0.12
N LEU A 17 55.65 32.67 -0.32
CA LEU A 17 54.95 31.39 -0.38
C LEU A 17 55.33 30.56 0.83
N ALA A 18 54.78 30.89 1.96
CA ALA A 18 54.80 29.94 3.07
C ALA A 18 53.54 30.13 3.90
N LEU A 19 52.92 29.03 4.18
CA LEU A 19 51.87 28.86 5.21
C LEU A 19 50.44 29.24 4.79
N VAL A 20 49.93 28.63 3.71
CA VAL A 20 48.54 28.16 3.73
C VAL A 20 48.58 26.83 4.44
N SER A 21 48.44 26.89 5.77
CA SER A 21 48.13 25.76 6.61
C SER A 21 46.85 25.10 6.06
N CYS A 22 46.99 23.90 5.51
CA CYS A 22 45.86 23.01 5.30
C CYS A 22 45.24 22.75 6.67
N SER A 23 44.25 23.55 7.03
CA SER A 23 43.27 23.16 8.00
C SER A 23 42.60 21.91 7.41
N LYS A 24 42.96 20.72 7.90
CA LYS A 24 42.11 19.55 7.77
C LYS A 24 40.73 19.97 8.28
N LYS A 25 39.83 20.32 7.36
CA LYS A 25 38.40 20.12 7.65
C LYS A 25 38.33 18.64 7.96
N ASP A 26 38.00 18.33 9.20
CA ASP A 26 37.43 17.03 9.57
C ASP A 26 36.27 16.85 8.59
N GLY A 27 36.49 16.04 7.57
CA GLY A 27 35.46 15.62 6.66
C GLY A 27 34.50 14.79 7.47
N ALA A 28 33.38 15.36 7.86
CA ALA A 28 32.20 14.54 8.04
C ALA A 28 32.05 13.82 6.70
N GLU A 29 32.31 12.52 6.67
CA GLU A 29 31.92 11.68 5.54
C GLU A 29 30.43 11.92 5.37
N GLU A 30 30.05 12.63 4.33
CA GLU A 30 28.69 12.77 3.89
C GLU A 30 28.23 11.34 3.57
N SER A 31 27.53 10.71 4.53
CA SER A 31 27.11 9.33 4.36
C SER A 31 26.25 9.28 3.10
N ALA A 32 26.64 8.46 2.14
CA ALA A 32 25.90 8.34 0.88
C ALA A 32 24.43 7.95 1.21
N VAL A 33 23.49 8.71 0.63
CA VAL A 33 22.06 8.46 0.80
C VAL A 33 21.73 7.04 0.34
N LYS A 34 21.07 6.28 1.19
CA LYS A 34 20.58 4.93 0.90
C LYS A 34 19.16 5.01 0.38
N TYR A 35 18.92 4.43 -0.77
CA TYR A 35 17.60 4.43 -1.41
C TYR A 35 16.88 3.11 -1.14
N LEU A 36 15.58 3.20 -0.86
CA LEU A 36 14.70 2.03 -0.70
C LEU A 36 13.44 2.22 -1.53
N THR A 37 13.16 1.29 -2.43
CA THR A 37 11.99 1.34 -3.31
C THR A 37 10.94 0.34 -2.86
N ILE A 38 9.73 0.82 -2.62
CA ILE A 38 8.57 0.01 -2.19
C ILE A 38 7.47 0.14 -3.24
N LYS A 39 7.01 -0.99 -3.80
CA LYS A 39 5.95 -0.99 -4.82
C LYS A 39 4.90 -2.06 -4.56
N GLY A 40 3.65 -1.77 -4.95
CA GLY A 40 2.64 -2.81 -5.01
C GLY A 40 1.23 -2.41 -4.61
N SER A 41 0.70 -3.04 -3.59
CA SER A 41 -0.69 -2.92 -3.18
C SER A 41 -1.10 -1.48 -2.90
N ASP A 42 -2.02 -0.97 -3.67
CA ASP A 42 -2.60 0.35 -3.45
C ASP A 42 -3.31 0.45 -2.08
N THR A 43 -3.91 -0.64 -1.59
CA THR A 43 -4.47 -0.71 -0.23
C THR A 43 -3.43 -0.37 0.85
N MET A 44 -2.16 -0.68 0.62
CA MET A 44 -1.09 -0.48 1.61
C MET A 44 -0.31 0.82 1.43
N VAL A 45 -0.56 1.59 0.37
CA VAL A 45 0.26 2.78 0.06
C VAL A 45 0.26 3.77 1.22
N HIS A 46 -0.91 4.06 1.79
CA HIS A 46 -1.01 5.00 2.91
C HIS A 46 -0.18 4.53 4.12
N LEU A 47 -0.42 3.32 4.59
CA LEU A 47 0.32 2.73 5.71
C LEU A 47 1.83 2.64 5.44
N ALA A 48 2.21 2.22 4.22
CA ALA A 48 3.62 2.14 3.85
C ALA A 48 4.30 3.51 3.77
N SER A 49 3.55 4.56 3.38
CA SER A 49 4.04 5.94 3.38
C SER A 49 4.21 6.49 4.79
N GLU A 50 3.30 6.21 5.72
CA GLU A 50 3.44 6.59 7.13
C GLU A 50 4.65 5.91 7.79
N TRP A 51 4.87 4.62 7.54
CA TRP A 51 6.08 3.94 7.98
C TRP A 51 7.36 4.56 7.38
N ALA A 52 7.33 4.89 6.09
CA ALA A 52 8.47 5.48 5.39
C ALA A 52 8.80 6.88 5.97
N GLU A 53 7.80 7.72 6.19
CA GLU A 53 7.96 9.05 6.76
C GLU A 53 8.51 8.99 8.19
N ALA A 54 7.92 8.14 9.05
CA ALA A 54 8.38 7.96 10.42
C ALA A 54 9.83 7.44 10.48
N TYR A 55 10.19 6.51 9.58
CA TYR A 55 11.55 5.99 9.50
C TYR A 55 12.55 7.03 9.01
N MET A 56 12.25 7.74 7.91
CA MET A 56 13.12 8.79 7.35
C MET A 56 13.33 9.96 8.31
N THR A 57 12.34 10.28 9.16
CA THR A 57 12.50 11.31 10.21
C THR A 57 13.64 10.99 11.18
N LYS A 58 13.92 9.70 11.41
CA LYS A 58 14.99 9.22 12.30
C LYS A 58 16.29 8.84 11.57
N HIS A 59 16.21 8.68 10.26
CA HIS A 59 17.32 8.21 9.41
C HIS A 59 17.48 9.14 8.20
N ALA A 60 18.07 10.31 8.44
CA ALA A 60 18.24 11.36 7.41
C ALA A 60 19.15 10.93 6.22
N ASP A 61 19.87 9.82 6.35
CA ASP A 61 20.68 9.19 5.31
C ASP A 61 19.90 8.16 4.47
N VAL A 62 18.57 8.05 4.66
CA VAL A 62 17.72 7.10 3.92
C VAL A 62 16.62 7.86 3.18
N ASP A 63 16.40 7.47 1.92
CA ASP A 63 15.30 7.96 1.07
C ASP A 63 14.43 6.78 0.63
N ILE A 64 13.15 6.81 1.01
CA ILE A 64 12.19 5.73 0.76
C ILE A 64 11.10 6.20 -0.18
N SER A 65 10.97 5.56 -1.34
CA SER A 65 9.87 5.81 -2.28
C SER A 65 8.81 4.71 -2.20
N VAL A 66 7.54 5.12 -2.09
CA VAL A 66 6.38 4.22 -2.05
C VAL A 66 5.50 4.44 -3.28
N THR A 67 5.20 3.38 -4.02
CA THR A 67 4.38 3.44 -5.24
C THR A 67 3.30 2.35 -5.25
N GLY A 68 2.07 2.72 -5.53
CA GLY A 68 0.93 1.82 -5.67
C GLY A 68 0.88 1.09 -7.02
N GLY A 69 -0.34 0.77 -7.48
CA GLY A 69 -0.61 0.12 -8.77
C GLY A 69 -1.07 -1.34 -8.66
N GLY A 70 -1.20 -1.85 -7.43
CA GLY A 70 -1.73 -3.18 -7.14
C GLY A 70 -0.66 -4.22 -6.80
N SER A 71 -1.06 -5.24 -6.03
CA SER A 71 -0.16 -6.33 -5.58
C SER A 71 0.49 -7.08 -6.74
N GLY A 72 -0.23 -7.24 -7.86
CA GLY A 72 0.33 -7.88 -9.07
C GLY A 72 1.46 -7.07 -9.69
N THR A 73 1.32 -5.75 -9.72
CA THR A 73 2.37 -4.83 -10.20
C THR A 73 3.60 -4.88 -9.31
N GLY A 74 3.41 -4.88 -7.96
CA GLY A 74 4.52 -5.00 -7.02
C GLY A 74 5.26 -6.34 -7.14
N ILE A 75 4.52 -7.44 -7.28
CA ILE A 75 5.12 -8.76 -7.48
C ILE A 75 5.92 -8.77 -8.79
N ALA A 76 5.36 -8.23 -9.88
CA ALA A 76 6.09 -8.11 -11.14
C ALA A 76 7.37 -7.25 -11.01
N ALA A 77 7.31 -6.15 -10.25
CA ALA A 77 8.48 -5.32 -9.97
C ALA A 77 9.55 -6.08 -9.19
N LEU A 78 9.17 -6.86 -8.17
CA LEU A 78 10.08 -7.72 -7.43
C LEU A 78 10.74 -8.76 -8.34
N LEU A 79 9.95 -9.43 -9.20
CA LEU A 79 10.45 -10.42 -10.17
C LEU A 79 11.35 -9.82 -11.25
N ASN A 80 11.33 -8.52 -11.46
CA ASN A 80 12.18 -7.81 -12.40
C ASN A 80 13.32 -7.06 -11.71
N GLY A 81 13.47 -7.17 -10.38
CA GLY A 81 14.52 -6.47 -9.62
C GLY A 81 14.38 -4.95 -9.63
N THR A 82 13.15 -4.43 -9.78
CA THR A 82 12.89 -2.97 -9.85
C THR A 82 12.20 -2.43 -8.58
N THR A 83 12.17 -3.22 -7.53
CA THR A 83 11.77 -2.82 -6.18
C THR A 83 12.51 -3.67 -5.14
N ASP A 84 12.82 -3.07 -4.01
CA ASP A 84 13.46 -3.76 -2.88
C ASP A 84 12.41 -4.49 -2.03
N ILE A 85 11.25 -3.86 -1.84
CA ILE A 85 10.11 -4.41 -1.13
C ILE A 85 8.88 -4.37 -2.01
N CYS A 86 8.23 -5.52 -2.19
CA CYS A 86 6.88 -5.58 -2.74
C CYS A 86 5.87 -5.59 -1.60
N ILE A 87 4.95 -4.62 -1.58
CA ILE A 87 3.77 -4.61 -0.69
C ILE A 87 2.61 -5.32 -1.37
N ALA A 88 1.96 -6.25 -0.64
CA ALA A 88 0.88 -7.05 -1.21
C ALA A 88 -0.26 -7.30 -0.22
N SER A 89 -1.50 -7.10 -0.66
CA SER A 89 -2.73 -7.39 0.07
C SER A 89 -3.35 -8.74 -0.29
N ARG A 90 -2.54 -9.64 -0.78
CA ARG A 90 -2.79 -11.06 -1.04
C ARG A 90 -1.49 -11.84 -1.01
N LYS A 91 -1.58 -13.14 -0.82
CA LYS A 91 -0.41 -14.00 -1.04
C LYS A 91 0.01 -14.00 -2.51
N ILE A 92 1.31 -14.21 -2.73
CA ILE A 92 1.86 -14.51 -4.05
C ILE A 92 1.17 -15.75 -4.60
N LYS A 93 0.79 -15.73 -5.88
CA LYS A 93 0.12 -16.86 -6.55
C LYS A 93 1.16 -17.93 -6.90
N GLU A 94 0.75 -19.19 -6.97
CA GLU A 94 1.61 -20.31 -7.36
C GLU A 94 2.33 -20.05 -8.70
N LYS A 95 1.63 -19.51 -9.69
CA LYS A 95 2.22 -19.09 -10.98
C LYS A 95 3.33 -18.05 -10.79
N GLU A 96 3.12 -17.08 -9.90
CA GLU A 96 4.09 -16.01 -9.63
C GLU A 96 5.31 -16.58 -8.87
N THR A 97 5.08 -17.51 -7.93
CA THR A 97 6.16 -18.22 -7.24
C THR A 97 7.04 -19.04 -8.20
N LYS A 98 6.40 -19.71 -9.17
CA LYS A 98 7.13 -20.44 -10.22
C LYS A 98 7.95 -19.48 -11.07
N MET A 99 7.36 -18.37 -11.52
CA MET A 99 8.08 -17.33 -12.26
C MET A 99 9.26 -16.74 -11.47
N ALA A 100 9.12 -16.60 -10.13
CA ALA A 100 10.21 -16.19 -9.26
C ALA A 100 11.36 -17.18 -9.29
N ALA A 101 11.05 -18.47 -9.10
CA ALA A 101 12.05 -19.55 -9.12
C ALA A 101 12.77 -19.63 -10.48
N ASP A 102 12.05 -19.50 -11.60
CA ASP A 102 12.63 -19.50 -12.95
C ASP A 102 13.61 -18.33 -13.16
N LYS A 103 13.46 -17.24 -12.41
CA LYS A 103 14.35 -16.06 -12.42
C LYS A 103 15.42 -16.10 -11.31
N GLY A 104 15.51 -17.15 -10.53
CA GLY A 104 16.42 -17.24 -9.39
C GLY A 104 16.05 -16.32 -8.21
N ILE A 105 14.80 -15.91 -8.11
CA ILE A 105 14.29 -15.03 -7.04
C ILE A 105 13.63 -15.90 -5.97
N MET A 106 14.05 -15.72 -4.73
CA MET A 106 13.43 -16.33 -3.56
C MET A 106 12.50 -15.33 -2.89
N ALA A 107 11.22 -15.32 -3.27
CA ALA A 107 10.25 -14.41 -2.67
C ALA A 107 10.03 -14.76 -1.18
N LYS A 108 10.68 -13.99 -0.29
CA LYS A 108 10.52 -14.10 1.15
C LYS A 108 9.28 -13.35 1.59
N GLU A 109 8.32 -14.04 2.20
CA GLU A 109 7.08 -13.47 2.71
C GLU A 109 7.23 -13.02 4.18
N LEU A 110 6.78 -11.80 4.48
CA LEU A 110 6.69 -11.26 5.84
C LEU A 110 5.30 -10.66 6.02
N ALA A 111 4.54 -11.13 7.01
CA ALA A 111 3.29 -10.49 7.40
C ALA A 111 3.61 -9.21 8.20
N THR A 112 3.01 -8.08 7.84
CA THR A 112 3.31 -6.78 8.45
C THR A 112 2.12 -6.13 9.14
N ALA A 113 0.90 -6.49 8.72
CA ALA A 113 -0.36 -6.05 9.31
C ALA A 113 -1.48 -7.01 8.91
N ARG A 114 -2.69 -6.81 9.46
CA ARG A 114 -3.93 -7.42 8.97
C ARG A 114 -4.90 -6.31 8.57
N ASP A 115 -5.75 -6.59 7.60
CA ASP A 115 -6.71 -5.65 7.02
C ASP A 115 -8.11 -6.28 7.01
N GLY A 116 -9.10 -5.54 7.48
CA GLY A 116 -10.50 -5.81 7.20
C GLY A 116 -10.89 -5.15 5.89
N LEU A 117 -11.58 -5.87 5.02
CA LEU A 117 -12.09 -5.31 3.79
C LEU A 117 -13.52 -4.83 3.99
N ALA A 118 -13.71 -3.53 4.12
CA ALA A 118 -15.01 -2.91 4.32
C ALA A 118 -15.78 -2.82 3.00
N VAL A 119 -17.04 -3.24 2.98
CA VAL A 119 -18.00 -2.92 1.93
C VAL A 119 -18.58 -1.55 2.23
N VAL A 120 -18.51 -0.65 1.27
CA VAL A 120 -18.88 0.76 1.45
C VAL A 120 -19.95 1.20 0.47
N VAL A 121 -20.85 2.05 0.97
CA VAL A 121 -21.90 2.71 0.20
C VAL A 121 -21.90 4.21 0.51
N ASN A 122 -22.64 5.00 -0.27
CA ASN A 122 -22.88 6.39 0.03
C ASN A 122 -23.60 6.54 1.39
N PRO A 123 -23.30 7.56 2.21
CA PRO A 123 -24.02 7.81 3.47
C PRO A 123 -25.54 7.91 3.33
N ALA A 124 -26.05 8.40 2.19
CA ALA A 124 -27.47 8.51 1.90
C ALA A 124 -28.14 7.18 1.47
N ASN A 125 -27.35 6.14 1.14
CA ASN A 125 -27.89 4.82 0.81
C ASN A 125 -28.55 4.20 2.05
N PRO A 126 -29.79 3.67 1.96
CA PRO A 126 -30.52 3.13 3.12
C PRO A 126 -30.00 1.79 3.64
N ALA A 127 -29.20 1.03 2.85
CA ALA A 127 -28.66 -0.27 3.27
C ALA A 127 -27.72 -0.09 4.47
N ASN A 128 -27.83 -0.95 5.49
CA ASN A 128 -26.97 -0.95 6.67
C ASN A 128 -26.21 -2.27 6.85
N GLU A 129 -26.72 -3.35 6.28
CA GLU A 129 -26.10 -4.66 6.35
C GLU A 129 -26.41 -5.49 5.10
N LEU A 130 -25.51 -6.40 4.76
CA LEU A 130 -25.69 -7.39 3.71
C LEU A 130 -25.04 -8.71 4.14
N THR A 131 -25.57 -9.83 3.64
CA THR A 131 -24.87 -11.11 3.75
C THR A 131 -23.74 -11.20 2.72
N ILE A 132 -22.72 -12.04 3.00
CA ILE A 132 -21.66 -12.32 2.01
C ILE A 132 -22.24 -12.83 0.69
N GLU A 133 -23.30 -13.65 0.76
CA GLU A 133 -23.98 -14.15 -0.43
C GLU A 133 -24.64 -13.03 -1.23
N GLN A 134 -25.35 -12.09 -0.58
CA GLN A 134 -25.95 -10.93 -1.24
C GLN A 134 -24.89 -10.06 -1.91
N ILE A 135 -23.78 -9.78 -1.20
CA ILE A 135 -22.66 -9.04 -1.75
C ILE A 135 -22.08 -9.76 -2.98
N GLY A 136 -21.86 -11.07 -2.89
CA GLY A 136 -21.40 -11.88 -4.02
C GLY A 136 -22.35 -11.79 -5.23
N LYS A 137 -23.67 -11.90 -5.02
CA LYS A 137 -24.68 -11.79 -6.08
C LYS A 137 -24.70 -10.39 -6.73
N ILE A 138 -24.49 -9.33 -5.96
CA ILE A 138 -24.33 -7.97 -6.50
C ILE A 138 -23.12 -7.90 -7.41
N TYR A 139 -21.97 -8.38 -6.94
CA TYR A 139 -20.72 -8.27 -7.70
C TYR A 139 -20.62 -9.21 -8.91
N THR A 140 -21.37 -10.30 -8.92
CA THR A 140 -21.52 -11.18 -10.11
C THR A 140 -22.58 -10.67 -11.10
N GLY A 141 -23.38 -9.66 -10.73
CA GLY A 141 -24.48 -9.14 -11.54
C GLY A 141 -25.75 -9.98 -11.47
N ALA A 142 -25.84 -10.95 -10.54
CA ALA A 142 -27.07 -11.68 -10.28
C ALA A 142 -28.13 -10.80 -9.59
N TYR A 143 -27.71 -9.80 -8.83
CA TYR A 143 -28.54 -8.74 -8.29
C TYR A 143 -28.11 -7.42 -8.89
N THR A 144 -29.07 -6.69 -9.49
CA THR A 144 -28.82 -5.42 -10.20
C THR A 144 -29.62 -4.24 -9.64
N SER A 145 -30.63 -4.51 -8.78
CA SER A 145 -31.42 -3.51 -8.06
C SER A 145 -31.26 -3.66 -6.55
N TRP A 146 -31.23 -2.54 -5.84
CA TRP A 146 -31.26 -2.52 -4.38
C TRP A 146 -32.53 -3.17 -3.80
N SER A 147 -33.63 -3.25 -4.56
CA SER A 147 -34.86 -3.95 -4.13
C SER A 147 -34.66 -5.43 -3.87
N GLU A 148 -33.66 -6.09 -4.52
CA GLU A 148 -33.34 -7.50 -4.35
C GLU A 148 -32.67 -7.80 -2.99
N VAL A 149 -32.23 -6.75 -2.30
CA VAL A 149 -31.65 -6.82 -0.95
C VAL A 149 -32.43 -6.02 0.09
N GLY A 150 -33.70 -5.70 -0.21
CA GLY A 150 -34.63 -5.03 0.70
C GLY A 150 -34.55 -3.50 0.70
N GLY A 151 -33.85 -2.92 -0.26
CA GLY A 151 -33.80 -1.48 -0.51
C GLY A 151 -34.87 -0.99 -1.49
N PRO A 152 -34.77 0.26 -1.97
CA PRO A 152 -35.64 0.82 -3.00
C PRO A 152 -35.37 0.17 -4.38
N ASP A 153 -36.30 0.35 -5.33
CA ASP A 153 -36.15 -0.10 -6.70
C ASP A 153 -35.27 0.88 -7.48
N GLU A 154 -33.97 0.80 -7.20
CA GLU A 154 -32.92 1.63 -7.81
C GLU A 154 -31.78 0.75 -8.27
N PRO A 155 -31.11 1.06 -9.39
CA PRO A 155 -30.01 0.27 -9.92
C PRO A 155 -28.79 0.30 -9.00
N ILE A 156 -28.07 -0.83 -8.90
CA ILE A 156 -26.82 -0.88 -8.15
C ILE A 156 -25.66 -0.54 -9.09
N VAL A 157 -24.89 0.50 -8.74
CA VAL A 157 -23.63 0.84 -9.43
C VAL A 157 -22.48 0.12 -8.74
N VAL A 158 -21.97 -0.93 -9.39
CA VAL A 158 -20.93 -1.80 -8.82
C VAL A 158 -19.54 -1.26 -9.13
N LEU A 159 -18.78 -0.92 -8.08
CA LEU A 159 -17.41 -0.44 -8.19
C LEU A 159 -16.44 -1.52 -7.70
N SER A 160 -15.53 -1.93 -8.56
CA SER A 160 -14.49 -2.91 -8.28
C SER A 160 -13.11 -2.31 -8.51
N ARG A 161 -12.07 -3.07 -8.22
CA ARG A 161 -10.67 -2.72 -8.54
C ARG A 161 -10.26 -3.41 -9.83
N GLU A 162 -9.21 -2.91 -10.45
CA GLU A 162 -8.55 -3.59 -11.57
C GLU A 162 -7.98 -4.95 -11.17
N SER A 163 -7.82 -5.86 -12.11
CA SER A 163 -7.36 -7.24 -11.88
C SER A 163 -5.91 -7.36 -11.36
N SER A 164 -5.10 -6.31 -11.49
CA SER A 164 -3.77 -6.17 -10.87
C SER A 164 -3.86 -6.04 -9.34
N SER A 165 -4.99 -5.57 -8.82
CA SER A 165 -5.24 -5.36 -7.40
C SER A 165 -5.28 -6.68 -6.62
N GLY A 166 -4.51 -6.74 -5.52
CA GLY A 166 -4.63 -7.85 -4.57
C GLY A 166 -5.99 -7.90 -3.89
N THR A 167 -6.62 -6.74 -3.72
CA THR A 167 -7.96 -6.61 -3.12
C THR A 167 -9.02 -7.19 -4.04
N TYR A 168 -8.95 -6.92 -5.36
CA TYR A 168 -9.80 -7.58 -6.36
C TYR A 168 -9.74 -9.12 -6.24
N VAL A 169 -8.52 -9.68 -6.24
CA VAL A 169 -8.31 -11.13 -6.18
C VAL A 169 -8.79 -11.72 -4.84
N PHE A 170 -8.56 -11.03 -3.73
CA PHE A 170 -9.02 -11.48 -2.42
C PHE A 170 -10.54 -11.46 -2.32
N PHE A 171 -11.18 -10.36 -2.75
CA PHE A 171 -12.64 -10.21 -2.73
C PHE A 171 -13.33 -11.28 -3.59
N GLN A 172 -12.84 -11.49 -4.82
CA GLN A 172 -13.32 -12.55 -5.70
C GLN A 172 -13.29 -13.92 -5.01
N LYS A 173 -12.17 -14.23 -4.34
CA LYS A 173 -12.02 -15.53 -3.65
C LYS A 173 -12.90 -15.66 -2.41
N ARG A 174 -12.99 -14.60 -1.58
CA ARG A 174 -13.60 -14.66 -0.26
C ARG A 174 -15.11 -14.40 -0.29
N VAL A 175 -15.55 -13.48 -1.14
CA VAL A 175 -16.94 -13.01 -1.19
C VAL A 175 -17.72 -13.62 -2.35
N MET A 176 -17.09 -13.75 -3.52
CA MET A 176 -17.72 -14.23 -4.74
C MET A 176 -17.45 -15.71 -5.00
N ASN A 177 -16.84 -16.44 -4.07
CA ASN A 177 -16.52 -17.86 -4.21
C ASN A 177 -15.74 -18.21 -5.50
N LYS A 178 -14.94 -17.26 -6.01
CA LYS A 178 -14.16 -17.28 -7.26
C LYS A 178 -14.96 -17.09 -8.54
N ASP A 179 -16.25 -16.77 -8.45
CA ASP A 179 -17.04 -16.41 -9.63
C ASP A 179 -16.49 -15.13 -10.26
N ASP A 180 -16.78 -14.92 -11.55
CA ASP A 180 -16.33 -13.73 -12.25
C ASP A 180 -17.17 -12.51 -11.87
N TYR A 181 -16.52 -11.35 -11.89
CA TYR A 181 -17.21 -10.08 -11.72
C TYR A 181 -18.15 -9.83 -12.89
N SER A 182 -19.27 -9.15 -12.60
CA SER A 182 -20.15 -8.64 -13.64
C SER A 182 -19.36 -7.85 -14.69
N PRO A 183 -19.66 -8.03 -15.99
CA PRO A 183 -19.06 -7.20 -17.03
C PRO A 183 -19.42 -5.72 -16.91
N ASP A 184 -20.52 -5.41 -16.18
CA ASP A 184 -20.96 -4.03 -15.92
C ASP A 184 -20.27 -3.40 -14.71
N ALA A 185 -19.47 -4.17 -13.95
CA ALA A 185 -18.71 -3.64 -12.83
C ALA A 185 -17.64 -2.65 -13.29
N MET A 186 -17.68 -1.43 -12.76
CA MET A 186 -16.72 -0.38 -13.08
C MET A 186 -15.39 -0.63 -12.37
N LEU A 187 -14.31 -0.76 -13.15
CA LEU A 187 -12.98 -1.06 -12.63
C LEU A 187 -12.23 0.23 -12.24
N MET A 188 -12.00 0.43 -10.95
CA MET A 188 -11.33 1.61 -10.41
C MET A 188 -9.82 1.38 -10.24
N PRO A 189 -8.98 2.36 -10.63
CA PRO A 189 -7.53 2.22 -10.57
C PRO A 189 -6.99 2.19 -9.13
N SER A 190 -7.68 2.84 -8.18
CA SER A 190 -7.21 2.99 -6.81
C SER A 190 -8.32 2.85 -5.77
N THR A 191 -7.93 2.63 -4.51
CA THR A 191 -8.83 2.64 -3.35
C THR A 191 -9.49 4.01 -3.18
N ALA A 192 -8.72 5.10 -3.35
CA ALA A 192 -9.23 6.46 -3.29
C ALA A 192 -10.28 6.74 -4.37
N ALA A 193 -10.12 6.18 -5.58
CA ALA A 193 -11.10 6.30 -6.66
C ALA A 193 -12.44 5.64 -6.31
N ILE A 194 -12.43 4.47 -5.62
CA ILE A 194 -13.66 3.85 -5.11
C ILE A 194 -14.36 4.78 -4.11
N ILE A 195 -13.64 5.29 -3.11
CA ILE A 195 -14.21 6.19 -2.11
C ILE A 195 -14.81 7.42 -2.78
N GLN A 196 -14.10 8.04 -3.71
CA GLN A 196 -14.57 9.21 -4.44
C GLN A 196 -15.86 8.91 -5.22
N SER A 197 -15.91 7.79 -5.95
CA SER A 197 -17.08 7.42 -6.73
C SER A 197 -18.29 7.07 -5.85
N VAL A 198 -18.08 6.30 -4.76
CA VAL A 198 -19.14 6.00 -3.79
C VAL A 198 -19.68 7.27 -3.14
N SER A 199 -18.83 8.23 -2.82
CA SER A 199 -19.27 9.49 -2.20
C SER A 199 -20.16 10.35 -3.11
N GLN A 200 -20.08 10.17 -4.43
CA GLN A 200 -20.79 10.94 -5.43
C GLN A 200 -22.08 10.28 -5.94
N ASP A 201 -22.23 8.98 -5.72
CA ASP A 201 -23.37 8.20 -6.20
C ASP A 201 -24.06 7.46 -5.05
N THR A 202 -25.32 7.83 -4.78
CA THR A 202 -26.13 7.23 -3.70
C THR A 202 -26.29 5.71 -3.86
N TRP A 203 -26.31 5.21 -5.11
CA TRP A 203 -26.60 3.82 -5.42
C TRP A 203 -25.34 2.98 -5.68
N ALA A 204 -24.17 3.60 -5.53
CA ALA A 204 -22.91 2.90 -5.69
C ALA A 204 -22.58 2.03 -4.47
N ILE A 205 -21.98 0.88 -4.76
CA ILE A 205 -21.35 -0.04 -3.80
C ILE A 205 -19.90 -0.28 -4.18
N GLY A 206 -19.00 -0.23 -3.20
CA GLY A 206 -17.58 -0.48 -3.37
C GLY A 206 -17.01 -1.31 -2.22
N TYR A 207 -15.73 -1.67 -2.33
CA TYR A 207 -14.99 -2.30 -1.24
C TYR A 207 -13.59 -1.68 -1.12
N VAL A 208 -13.18 -1.42 0.11
CA VAL A 208 -11.89 -0.76 0.43
C VAL A 208 -11.30 -1.35 1.71
N GLY A 209 -9.99 -1.19 1.90
CA GLY A 209 -9.36 -1.53 3.19
C GLY A 209 -9.92 -0.69 4.33
N LEU A 210 -9.99 -1.28 5.53
CA LEU A 210 -10.59 -0.68 6.71
C LEU A 210 -9.98 0.69 7.06
N GLY A 211 -8.65 0.83 6.98
CA GLY A 211 -7.98 2.10 7.25
C GLY A 211 -8.46 3.22 6.33
N TYR A 212 -8.63 2.94 5.02
CA TYR A 212 -9.19 3.92 4.08
C TYR A 212 -10.65 4.27 4.38
N ALA A 213 -11.48 3.27 4.73
CA ALA A 213 -12.88 3.50 5.08
C ALA A 213 -13.02 4.34 6.34
N ALA A 214 -12.19 4.09 7.35
CA ALA A 214 -12.17 4.83 8.60
C ALA A 214 -11.79 6.31 8.40
N GLN A 215 -10.77 6.58 7.59
CA GLN A 215 -10.35 7.95 7.25
C GLN A 215 -11.37 8.71 6.39
N ALA A 216 -12.23 8.00 5.69
CA ALA A 216 -13.27 8.58 4.83
C ALA A 216 -14.69 8.41 5.41
N ALA A 217 -14.83 8.29 6.73
CA ALA A 217 -16.11 8.06 7.41
C ALA A 217 -17.13 9.18 7.19
N ASP A 218 -16.70 10.37 6.81
CA ASP A 218 -17.52 11.50 6.39
C ASP A 218 -18.06 11.37 4.94
N LYS A 219 -17.43 10.52 4.12
CA LYS A 219 -17.72 10.37 2.68
C LYS A 219 -18.42 9.07 2.33
N VAL A 220 -18.16 8.01 3.09
CA VAL A 220 -18.73 6.68 2.84
C VAL A 220 -19.23 6.06 4.12
N LYS A 221 -20.25 5.22 3.99
CA LYS A 221 -20.79 4.38 5.07
C LYS A 221 -20.33 2.95 4.89
N MET A 222 -19.73 2.35 5.92
CA MET A 222 -19.40 0.93 5.95
C MET A 222 -20.66 0.12 6.27
N LEU A 223 -20.90 -0.95 5.51
CA LEU A 223 -21.94 -1.91 5.79
C LEU A 223 -21.49 -2.95 6.81
N ASN A 224 -22.40 -3.36 7.69
CA ASN A 224 -22.21 -4.56 8.47
C ASN A 224 -22.30 -5.79 7.55
N VAL A 225 -21.51 -6.82 7.83
CA VAL A 225 -21.48 -8.04 7.03
C VAL A 225 -21.96 -9.22 7.87
N LYS A 226 -22.83 -10.03 7.28
CA LYS A 226 -23.33 -11.29 7.85
C LYS A 226 -22.72 -12.46 7.07
N ASP A 227 -22.20 -13.46 7.76
CA ASP A 227 -21.70 -14.69 7.13
C ASP A 227 -22.80 -15.58 6.54
N GLY A 228 -24.04 -15.36 6.95
CA GLY A 228 -25.24 -16.03 6.47
C GLY A 228 -26.49 -15.31 6.95
N VAL A 229 -27.67 -15.74 6.50
CA VAL A 229 -28.97 -15.09 6.80
C VAL A 229 -29.20 -15.00 8.31
N ASP A 230 -28.92 -16.08 9.04
CA ASP A 230 -29.14 -16.18 10.48
C ASP A 230 -27.92 -15.76 11.32
N ALA A 231 -26.81 -15.42 10.67
CA ALA A 231 -25.60 -14.97 11.36
C ALA A 231 -25.77 -13.53 11.89
N PRO A 232 -25.10 -13.16 12.99
CA PRO A 232 -25.08 -11.77 13.44
C PRO A 232 -24.42 -10.86 12.41
N ALA A 233 -24.92 -9.63 12.31
CA ALA A 233 -24.29 -8.59 11.52
C ALA A 233 -23.06 -8.07 12.27
N VAL A 234 -21.89 -8.11 11.64
CA VAL A 234 -20.62 -7.68 12.22
C VAL A 234 -20.13 -6.42 11.51
N SER A 235 -19.88 -5.36 12.28
CA SER A 235 -19.30 -4.14 11.76
C SER A 235 -17.79 -4.33 11.49
N PRO A 236 -17.27 -3.88 10.34
CA PRO A 236 -15.84 -3.87 10.11
C PRO A 236 -15.15 -2.88 11.07
N SER A 237 -14.25 -3.38 11.90
CA SER A 237 -13.47 -2.59 12.83
C SER A 237 -12.15 -3.28 13.17
N VAL A 238 -11.20 -2.54 13.72
CA VAL A 238 -9.93 -3.11 14.22
C VAL A 238 -10.22 -4.25 15.21
N ALA A 239 -11.14 -4.04 16.16
CA ALA A 239 -11.49 -5.04 17.16
C ALA A 239 -12.08 -6.32 16.55
N THR A 240 -13.06 -6.21 15.63
CA THR A 240 -13.72 -7.36 15.02
C THR A 240 -12.83 -8.11 14.01
N VAL A 241 -11.84 -7.43 13.42
CA VAL A 241 -10.79 -8.09 12.62
C VAL A 241 -9.78 -8.79 13.52
N GLN A 242 -9.45 -8.20 14.67
CA GLN A 242 -8.48 -8.75 15.60
C GLN A 242 -9.02 -10.03 16.29
N ASP A 243 -10.26 -10.02 16.75
CA ASP A 243 -10.89 -11.16 17.41
C ASP A 243 -11.40 -12.23 16.42
N GLY A 244 -11.38 -11.92 15.10
CA GLY A 244 -11.77 -12.83 14.03
C GLY A 244 -13.27 -12.91 13.78
N SER A 245 -14.11 -12.12 14.44
CA SER A 245 -15.56 -12.07 14.20
C SER A 245 -15.93 -11.46 12.85
N TYR A 246 -15.10 -10.53 12.33
CA TYR A 246 -15.25 -9.99 10.98
C TYR A 246 -14.55 -10.89 9.96
N SER A 247 -15.31 -11.61 9.17
CA SER A 247 -14.82 -12.69 8.32
C SER A 247 -14.14 -12.24 7.01
N VAL A 248 -14.34 -10.99 6.59
CA VAL A 248 -13.71 -10.45 5.35
C VAL A 248 -12.40 -9.74 5.72
N ALA A 249 -11.48 -10.51 6.28
CA ALA A 249 -10.18 -10.05 6.75
C ALA A 249 -9.02 -10.86 6.16
N ARG A 250 -7.84 -10.24 6.07
CA ARG A 250 -6.66 -10.84 5.45
C ARG A 250 -5.36 -10.28 6.03
N PRO A 251 -4.25 -11.02 5.96
CA PRO A 251 -2.94 -10.46 6.20
C PRO A 251 -2.48 -9.55 5.05
N LEU A 252 -1.66 -8.57 5.40
CA LEU A 252 -0.89 -7.73 4.49
C LEU A 252 0.57 -8.17 4.54
N HIS A 253 1.22 -8.19 3.39
CA HIS A 253 2.55 -8.79 3.25
C HIS A 253 3.55 -7.84 2.64
N PHE A 254 4.77 -7.92 3.12
CA PHE A 254 5.96 -7.54 2.37
C PHE A 254 6.56 -8.79 1.73
N TYR A 255 7.09 -8.62 0.52
CA TYR A 255 7.94 -9.62 -0.14
C TYR A 255 9.27 -8.98 -0.51
N THR A 256 10.36 -9.70 -0.23
CA THR A 256 11.72 -9.34 -0.62
C THR A 256 12.35 -10.45 -1.45
N ASN A 257 13.44 -10.16 -2.15
CA ASN A 257 14.23 -11.19 -2.83
C ASN A 257 15.24 -11.79 -1.82
N GLY A 258 14.92 -12.93 -1.27
CA GLY A 258 15.68 -13.58 -0.20
C GLY A 258 15.53 -12.89 1.16
N GLU A 259 16.43 -13.20 2.08
CA GLU A 259 16.46 -12.57 3.40
C GLU A 259 16.85 -11.09 3.27
N PRO A 260 16.09 -10.16 3.88
CA PRO A 260 16.39 -8.75 3.80
C PRO A 260 17.72 -8.42 4.46
N ALA A 261 18.48 -7.49 3.85
CA ALA A 261 19.77 -7.03 4.33
C ALA A 261 19.88 -5.50 4.29
N GLY A 262 20.85 -4.94 5.00
CA GLY A 262 21.10 -3.50 5.01
C GLY A 262 19.86 -2.68 5.37
N VAL A 263 19.66 -1.55 4.69
CA VAL A 263 18.54 -0.63 4.93
C VAL A 263 17.17 -1.30 4.81
N THR A 264 17.02 -2.27 3.91
CA THR A 264 15.77 -3.05 3.78
C THR A 264 15.45 -3.83 5.04
N LYS A 265 16.47 -4.49 5.65
CA LYS A 265 16.31 -5.22 6.91
C LYS A 265 15.98 -4.27 8.05
N ASP A 266 16.68 -3.13 8.13
CA ASP A 266 16.51 -2.15 9.20
C ASP A 266 15.11 -1.54 9.15
N PHE A 267 14.62 -1.17 7.95
CA PHE A 267 13.26 -0.68 7.74
C PHE A 267 12.20 -1.73 8.11
N ILE A 268 12.37 -2.99 7.68
CA ILE A 268 11.42 -4.07 8.03
C ILE A 268 11.42 -4.31 9.55
N SER A 269 12.59 -4.22 10.20
CA SER A 269 12.68 -4.34 11.66
C SER A 269 11.95 -3.21 12.36
N PHE A 270 12.02 -1.98 11.84
CA PHE A 270 11.23 -0.85 12.32
C PHE A 270 9.73 -1.09 12.14
N VAL A 271 9.28 -1.51 10.96
CA VAL A 271 7.86 -1.82 10.66
C VAL A 271 7.31 -2.85 11.65
N LEU A 272 8.09 -3.85 12.03
CA LEU A 272 7.70 -4.91 12.97
C LEU A 272 7.97 -4.56 14.44
N SER A 273 8.53 -3.40 14.75
CA SER A 273 8.74 -2.93 16.12
C SER A 273 7.42 -2.45 16.76
N ALA A 274 7.42 -2.22 18.07
CA ALA A 274 6.26 -1.65 18.77
C ALA A 274 5.80 -0.34 18.16
N GLU A 275 6.73 0.56 17.79
CA GLU A 275 6.42 1.83 17.14
C GLU A 275 5.84 1.63 15.74
N GLY A 276 6.42 0.77 14.91
CA GLY A 276 5.87 0.48 13.58
C GLY A 276 4.49 -0.16 13.65
N GLN A 277 4.20 -0.94 14.68
CA GLN A 277 2.88 -1.55 14.90
C GLN A 277 1.87 -0.58 15.55
N GLU A 278 2.31 0.45 16.26
CA GLU A 278 1.46 1.56 16.69
C GLU A 278 0.96 2.36 15.48
N ILE A 279 1.83 2.63 14.48
CA ILE A 279 1.43 3.25 13.22
C ILE A 279 0.37 2.39 12.49
N VAL A 280 0.47 1.05 12.52
CA VAL A 280 -0.56 0.16 11.97
C VAL A 280 -1.92 0.44 12.60
N LEU A 281 -1.96 0.54 13.93
CA LEU A 281 -3.20 0.77 14.67
C LEU A 281 -3.78 2.16 14.38
N GLU A 282 -2.95 3.20 14.39
CA GLU A 282 -3.35 4.58 14.10
C GLU A 282 -3.87 4.74 12.67
N SER A 283 -3.28 4.02 11.70
CA SER A 283 -3.76 3.98 10.31
C SER A 283 -5.04 3.17 10.11
N GLY A 284 -5.63 2.60 11.19
CA GLY A 284 -6.88 1.83 11.14
C GLY A 284 -6.71 0.38 10.64
N TYR A 285 -5.49 -0.15 10.66
CA TYR A 285 -5.20 -1.57 10.40
C TYR A 285 -5.00 -2.33 11.71
N VAL A 286 -4.83 -3.64 11.62
CA VAL A 286 -4.64 -4.50 12.78
C VAL A 286 -3.19 -4.96 12.86
N PRO A 287 -2.50 -4.72 13.99
CA PRO A 287 -1.15 -5.18 14.21
C PRO A 287 -1.00 -6.70 14.11
N VAL A 288 0.21 -7.17 13.81
CA VAL A 288 0.53 -8.61 13.76
C VAL A 288 1.03 -9.16 15.09
N GLN A 289 1.33 -8.29 16.04
CA GLN A 289 1.81 -8.63 17.40
C GLN A 289 0.84 -8.13 18.44
#